data_e66e6c24f64409d5ea297ec709281140
#
_entry.id   e66e6c24f64409d5ea297ec709281140
#
_cell.length_a   1.000
_cell.length_b   1.000
_cell.length_c   1.000
_cell.angle_alpha   90.00
_cell.angle_beta   90.00
_cell.angle_gamma   90.00
#
_symmetry.space_group_name_H-M   'P 1'
#
loop_
_entity.id
_entity.type
_entity.pdbx_description
1 polymer ?
#
loop_
_entity_poly.entity_id
_entity_poly.type
_entity_poly.pdbx_seq_one_letter_code
_entity_poly.pdbx_strand_id
1 'polypeptide(L)'
;MSLVDVHNEWDPLEEVIIGTAVGARISRADRGLFALEYASCGSMENIPSGPFPEHVVEETEAELAELCGELTKLGIKVRRPEPRDHSAVLSTPHWQTDGFYDYCPRDGLLTVGQTVIEAPMVLRSRFLESLAYKDLLLEYFDSGARWLSAPKPRLLDEMYRPGEEQGNRLGDAEPAFDAANVLRLGTDILYLVSDSGNERGWKWLQSALGDTYTVHPCRDIYASTHVDSTIVPLRPGLVLLNPERINEHNMPEVLRKWDHIWAPDMVDIGYSGPRPYASPWIGMNLLVLRPDLVVADARQPELLRALERHGIDVLPMKLTHARTLGGGFHCVSLDVRRTGRLETYN
;
A
#
# COMPACT_ATOMS: atom_id res chain seq x y z
N MET A 1 21.65 -17.38 -0.44
CA MET A 1 20.52 -17.05 0.46
C MET A 1 19.65 -16.06 -0.27
N SER A 2 18.34 -16.23 -0.21
CA SER A 2 17.41 -15.28 -0.82
C SER A 2 17.65 -13.86 -0.30
N LEU A 3 17.59 -12.87 -1.18
CA LEU A 3 17.61 -11.45 -0.78
C LEU A 3 16.27 -11.03 -0.15
N VAL A 4 15.18 -11.71 -0.49
CA VAL A 4 13.85 -11.46 0.05
C VAL A 4 13.65 -12.31 1.31
N ASP A 5 13.30 -11.65 2.43
CA ASP A 5 12.99 -12.33 3.70
C ASP A 5 12.22 -11.39 4.62
N VAL A 6 10.88 -11.48 4.64
CA VAL A 6 9.99 -10.58 5.40
C VAL A 6 8.87 -11.38 6.04
N HIS A 7 8.78 -11.33 7.37
CA HIS A 7 7.78 -12.09 8.12
C HIS A 7 6.72 -11.22 8.81
N ASN A 8 7.03 -9.94 9.03
CA ASN A 8 6.13 -9.02 9.74
C ASN A 8 6.41 -7.57 9.32
N GLU A 9 5.67 -6.63 9.89
CA GLU A 9 5.77 -5.20 9.57
C GLU A 9 6.81 -4.45 10.42
N TRP A 10 7.43 -5.08 11.42
CA TRP A 10 8.22 -4.37 12.45
C TRP A 10 9.66 -4.83 12.66
N ASP A 11 10.05 -6.03 12.25
CA ASP A 11 11.43 -6.49 12.42
C ASP A 11 12.41 -5.51 11.74
N PRO A 12 13.65 -5.37 12.23
CA PRO A 12 14.60 -4.41 11.69
C PRO A 12 14.75 -4.52 10.18
N LEU A 13 14.54 -3.40 9.48
CA LEU A 13 14.56 -3.30 8.03
C LEU A 13 16.00 -3.30 7.52
N GLU A 14 16.31 -4.14 6.56
CA GLU A 14 17.65 -4.26 5.94
C GLU A 14 17.66 -3.82 4.47
N GLU A 15 16.61 -4.10 3.71
CA GLU A 15 16.48 -3.68 2.31
C GLU A 15 15.05 -3.25 2.00
N VAL A 16 14.90 -2.14 1.27
CA VAL A 16 13.62 -1.54 0.92
C VAL A 16 13.63 -1.02 -0.51
N ILE A 17 12.51 -1.16 -1.23
CA ILE A 17 12.26 -0.45 -2.48
C ILE A 17 11.47 0.83 -2.14
N ILE A 18 11.96 1.99 -2.61
CA ILE A 18 11.24 3.26 -2.55
C ILE A 18 10.74 3.59 -3.95
N GLY A 19 9.47 3.94 -4.08
CA GLY A 19 8.84 4.27 -5.36
C GLY A 19 9.32 5.58 -5.98
N THR A 20 8.77 5.96 -7.14
CA THR A 20 9.07 7.21 -7.85
C THR A 20 7.80 7.87 -8.36
N ALA A 21 7.73 9.20 -8.27
CA ALA A 21 6.65 10.01 -8.83
C ALA A 21 6.96 10.46 -10.28
N VAL A 22 8.13 10.14 -10.82
CA VAL A 22 8.51 10.52 -12.19
C VAL A 22 7.50 9.96 -13.19
N GLY A 23 6.95 10.84 -14.04
CA GLY A 23 5.95 10.46 -15.02
C GLY A 23 4.55 10.19 -14.46
N ALA A 24 4.30 10.42 -13.17
CA ALA A 24 3.00 10.23 -12.54
C ALA A 24 1.91 11.03 -13.25
N ARG A 25 0.74 10.40 -13.46
CA ARG A 25 -0.39 11.01 -14.16
C ARG A 25 -1.71 10.44 -13.67
N ILE A 26 -2.80 11.13 -13.91
CA ILE A 26 -4.14 10.61 -13.84
C ILE A 26 -4.42 9.91 -15.18
N SER A 27 -4.71 8.63 -15.15
CA SER A 27 -4.96 7.83 -16.34
C SER A 27 -6.22 8.28 -17.08
N ARG A 28 -6.40 7.79 -18.30
CA ARG A 28 -7.66 7.96 -19.05
C ARG A 28 -8.83 7.44 -18.23
N ALA A 29 -9.95 8.18 -18.31
CA ALA A 29 -11.16 7.81 -17.64
C ALA A 29 -11.66 6.45 -18.16
N ASP A 30 -11.96 5.55 -17.24
CA ASP A 30 -12.61 4.27 -17.49
C ASP A 30 -13.58 3.95 -16.36
N ARG A 31 -14.37 2.88 -16.52
CA ARG A 31 -15.39 2.51 -15.55
C ARG A 31 -14.80 2.13 -14.18
N GLY A 32 -13.63 1.50 -14.17
CA GLY A 32 -12.93 1.13 -12.92
C GLY A 32 -12.48 2.36 -12.14
N LEU A 33 -11.77 3.27 -12.82
CA LEU A 33 -11.33 4.53 -12.24
C LEU A 33 -12.53 5.36 -11.72
N PHE A 34 -13.62 5.43 -12.51
CA PHE A 34 -14.82 6.12 -12.09
C PHE A 34 -15.44 5.50 -10.83
N ALA A 35 -15.67 4.19 -10.84
CA ALA A 35 -16.35 3.52 -9.74
C ALA A 35 -15.56 3.59 -8.43
N LEU A 36 -14.25 3.33 -8.49
CA LEU A 36 -13.44 3.16 -7.28
C LEU A 36 -12.90 4.50 -6.76
N GLU A 37 -12.59 5.45 -7.66
CA GLU A 37 -11.89 6.68 -7.29
C GLU A 37 -12.70 7.96 -7.53
N TYR A 38 -13.52 8.02 -8.58
CA TYR A 38 -14.13 9.25 -9.05
C TYR A 38 -15.66 9.24 -9.07
N ALA A 39 -16.32 8.34 -8.35
CA ALA A 39 -17.78 8.29 -8.32
C ALA A 39 -18.44 9.62 -7.91
N SER A 40 -17.79 10.39 -7.04
CA SER A 40 -18.25 11.71 -6.60
C SER A 40 -18.25 12.79 -7.71
N CYS A 41 -17.53 12.57 -8.82
CA CYS A 41 -17.50 13.50 -9.95
C CYS A 41 -18.78 13.46 -10.82
N GLY A 42 -19.69 12.51 -10.54
CA GLY A 42 -20.98 12.37 -11.19
C GLY A 42 -20.95 11.70 -12.57
N SER A 43 -19.91 11.89 -13.38
CA SER A 43 -19.71 11.19 -14.66
C SER A 43 -18.24 10.97 -14.99
N MET A 44 -17.95 9.99 -15.86
CA MET A 44 -16.59 9.72 -16.34
C MET A 44 -15.97 10.90 -17.10
N GLU A 45 -16.80 11.70 -17.77
CA GLU A 45 -16.34 12.88 -18.54
C GLU A 45 -15.73 13.96 -17.66
N ASN A 46 -16.06 13.96 -16.37
CA ASN A 46 -15.55 14.92 -15.39
C ASN A 46 -14.24 14.45 -14.74
N ILE A 47 -13.74 13.26 -15.08
CA ILE A 47 -12.46 12.77 -14.54
C ILE A 47 -11.33 13.51 -15.24
N PRO A 48 -10.47 14.24 -14.48
CA PRO A 48 -9.28 14.82 -15.07
C PRO A 48 -8.35 13.71 -15.54
N SER A 49 -7.63 13.94 -16.63
CA SER A 49 -6.60 13.03 -17.11
C SER A 49 -5.37 13.81 -17.57
N GLY A 50 -4.21 13.19 -17.50
CA GLY A 50 -2.95 13.86 -17.86
C GLY A 50 -1.93 13.85 -16.72
N PRO A 51 -0.74 14.42 -16.93
CA PRO A 51 0.32 14.43 -15.93
C PRO A 51 -0.09 15.23 -14.68
N PHE A 52 0.43 14.83 -13.52
CA PHE A 52 0.40 15.70 -12.34
C PHE A 52 1.23 16.95 -12.59
N PRO A 53 0.95 18.08 -11.90
CA PRO A 53 1.74 19.29 -12.02
C PRO A 53 3.23 19.02 -11.75
N GLU A 54 4.11 19.65 -12.54
CA GLU A 54 5.57 19.44 -12.46
C GLU A 54 6.11 19.66 -11.04
N HIS A 55 5.69 20.73 -10.35
CA HIS A 55 6.12 21.00 -8.98
C HIS A 55 5.73 19.88 -8.00
N VAL A 56 4.59 19.20 -8.21
CA VAL A 56 4.17 18.04 -7.38
C VAL A 56 5.16 16.90 -7.53
N VAL A 57 5.56 16.61 -8.76
CA VAL A 57 6.52 15.54 -9.06
C VAL A 57 7.91 15.89 -8.53
N GLU A 58 8.39 17.10 -8.79
CA GLU A 58 9.73 17.56 -8.36
C GLU A 58 9.88 17.61 -6.85
N GLU A 59 8.91 18.20 -6.13
CA GLU A 59 8.92 18.26 -4.68
C GLU A 59 8.83 16.85 -4.06
N THR A 60 7.99 15.97 -4.62
CA THR A 60 7.90 14.58 -4.17
C THR A 60 9.22 13.83 -4.37
N GLU A 61 9.86 13.96 -5.54
CA GLU A 61 11.14 13.29 -5.81
C GLU A 61 12.26 13.79 -4.88
N ALA A 62 12.27 15.10 -4.57
CA ALA A 62 13.22 15.65 -3.61
C ALA A 62 13.02 15.06 -2.20
N GLU A 63 11.76 14.95 -1.72
CA GLU A 63 11.43 14.36 -0.42
C GLU A 63 11.69 12.84 -0.39
N LEU A 64 11.44 12.12 -1.49
CA LEU A 64 11.80 10.70 -1.61
C LEU A 64 13.34 10.51 -1.61
N ALA A 65 14.09 11.40 -2.24
CA ALA A 65 15.55 11.36 -2.21
C ALA A 65 16.09 11.61 -0.80
N GLU A 66 15.49 12.53 -0.04
CA GLU A 66 15.81 12.75 1.37
C GLU A 66 15.53 11.50 2.19
N LEU A 67 14.36 10.87 2.03
CA LEU A 67 14.03 9.61 2.68
C LEU A 67 15.06 8.52 2.38
N CYS A 68 15.43 8.34 1.11
CA CYS A 68 16.46 7.38 0.71
C CYS A 68 17.81 7.66 1.40
N GLY A 69 18.18 8.94 1.52
CA GLY A 69 19.39 9.36 2.21
C GLY A 69 19.38 9.01 3.70
N GLU A 70 18.29 9.29 4.41
CA GLU A 70 18.14 8.97 5.83
C GLU A 70 18.13 7.45 6.08
N LEU A 71 17.41 6.67 5.27
CA LEU A 71 17.41 5.21 5.37
C LEU A 71 18.82 4.62 5.13
N THR A 72 19.55 5.16 4.15
CA THR A 72 20.93 4.74 3.87
C THR A 72 21.89 5.05 5.03
N LYS A 73 21.74 6.20 5.70
CA LYS A 73 22.53 6.54 6.91
C LYS A 73 22.27 5.56 8.06
N LEU A 74 21.07 5.00 8.13
CA LEU A 74 20.72 3.95 9.11
C LEU A 74 21.20 2.54 8.69
N GLY A 75 21.92 2.43 7.57
CA GLY A 75 22.46 1.16 7.07
C GLY A 75 21.46 0.33 6.27
N ILE A 76 20.30 0.87 5.94
CA ILE A 76 19.28 0.19 5.15
C ILE A 76 19.63 0.32 3.66
N LYS A 77 19.66 -0.80 2.94
CA LYS A 77 19.87 -0.81 1.50
C LYS A 77 18.60 -0.33 0.79
N VAL A 78 18.71 0.77 0.06
CA VAL A 78 17.58 1.36 -0.68
C VAL A 78 17.67 1.03 -2.16
N ARG A 79 16.56 0.60 -2.74
CA ARG A 79 16.40 0.34 -4.17
C ARG A 79 15.31 1.27 -4.73
N ARG A 80 15.44 1.62 -5.99
CA ARG A 80 14.46 2.43 -6.73
C ARG A 80 14.08 1.74 -8.04
N PRO A 81 12.84 1.86 -8.52
CA PRO A 81 12.46 1.40 -9.85
C PRO A 81 13.07 2.28 -10.93
N GLU A 82 13.16 1.75 -12.15
CA GLU A 82 13.45 2.56 -13.32
C GLU A 82 12.20 3.35 -13.74
N PRO A 83 12.31 4.67 -13.97
CA PRO A 83 11.19 5.48 -14.42
C PRO A 83 10.63 4.99 -15.77
N ARG A 84 9.30 5.00 -15.91
CA ARG A 84 8.60 4.57 -17.12
C ARG A 84 7.76 5.68 -17.73
N ASP A 85 7.46 5.56 -19.01
CA ASP A 85 6.48 6.41 -19.69
C ASP A 85 5.06 5.90 -19.43
N HIS A 86 4.39 6.51 -18.46
CA HIS A 86 3.00 6.19 -18.11
C HIS A 86 1.97 6.75 -19.12
N SER A 87 2.39 7.51 -20.16
CA SER A 87 1.51 7.94 -21.25
C SER A 87 1.31 6.85 -22.31
N ALA A 88 2.14 5.80 -22.30
CA ALA A 88 2.06 4.70 -23.21
C ALA A 88 0.73 3.95 -23.06
N VAL A 89 0.08 3.66 -24.19
CA VAL A 89 -1.22 2.98 -24.21
C VAL A 89 -1.05 1.49 -23.94
N LEU A 90 -1.74 1.00 -22.92
CA LEU A 90 -1.94 -0.42 -22.67
C LEU A 90 -3.27 -0.87 -23.28
N SER A 91 -3.24 -1.93 -24.07
CA SER A 91 -4.42 -2.53 -24.71
C SER A 91 -4.54 -4.00 -24.35
N THR A 92 -5.74 -4.41 -23.99
CA THR A 92 -6.16 -5.83 -23.85
C THR A 92 -7.29 -6.11 -24.84
N PRO A 93 -7.77 -7.37 -24.99
CA PRO A 93 -8.96 -7.64 -25.78
C PRO A 93 -10.24 -6.95 -25.29
N HIS A 94 -10.27 -6.41 -24.08
CA HIS A 94 -11.48 -5.93 -23.41
C HIS A 94 -11.49 -4.43 -23.15
N TRP A 95 -10.32 -3.79 -23.01
CA TRP A 95 -10.22 -2.38 -22.68
C TRP A 95 -8.87 -1.79 -23.09
N GLN A 96 -8.80 -0.46 -23.11
CA GLN A 96 -7.57 0.30 -23.28
C GLN A 96 -7.46 1.34 -22.17
N THR A 97 -6.24 1.60 -21.71
CA THR A 97 -5.91 2.65 -20.75
C THR A 97 -4.48 3.14 -20.97
N ASP A 98 -4.03 4.06 -20.17
CA ASP A 98 -2.63 4.43 -19.99
C ASP A 98 -2.23 4.18 -18.51
N GLY A 99 -1.00 4.48 -18.15
CA GLY A 99 -0.49 4.22 -16.81
C GLY A 99 -0.97 5.22 -15.77
N PHE A 100 -0.53 5.02 -14.52
CA PHE A 100 -0.80 5.89 -13.39
C PHE A 100 0.53 6.42 -12.80
N TYR A 101 1.26 5.59 -12.05
CA TYR A 101 2.58 5.93 -11.50
C TYR A 101 3.32 4.67 -11.02
N ASP A 102 4.56 4.87 -10.55
CA ASP A 102 5.34 3.85 -9.82
C ASP A 102 5.70 4.36 -8.40
N TYR A 103 4.83 5.21 -7.83
CA TYR A 103 5.04 5.89 -6.55
C TYR A 103 4.85 4.96 -5.35
N CYS A 104 3.89 4.02 -5.43
CA CYS A 104 3.53 3.13 -4.34
C CYS A 104 3.86 1.65 -4.66
N PRO A 105 5.12 1.19 -4.51
CA PRO A 105 5.50 -0.20 -4.78
C PRO A 105 4.70 -1.21 -3.95
N ARG A 106 4.31 -0.84 -2.75
CA ARG A 106 3.54 -1.68 -1.82
C ARG A 106 2.15 -2.06 -2.34
N ASP A 107 1.59 -1.26 -3.25
CA ASP A 107 0.27 -1.57 -3.79
C ASP A 107 0.33 -2.69 -4.83
N GLY A 108 1.41 -2.73 -5.62
CA GLY A 108 1.60 -3.69 -6.70
C GLY A 108 2.37 -4.97 -6.30
N LEU A 109 3.12 -4.93 -5.20
CA LEU A 109 4.00 -6.01 -4.78
C LEU A 109 3.81 -6.33 -3.30
N LEU A 110 3.75 -7.63 -2.97
CA LEU A 110 3.70 -8.16 -1.62
C LEU A 110 4.89 -9.09 -1.37
N THR A 111 5.62 -8.87 -0.30
CA THR A 111 6.66 -9.79 0.19
C THR A 111 6.14 -10.57 1.39
N VAL A 112 6.24 -11.91 1.38
CA VAL A 112 5.88 -12.78 2.50
C VAL A 112 6.91 -13.90 2.61
N GLY A 113 7.65 -13.96 3.71
CA GLY A 113 8.81 -14.84 3.85
C GLY A 113 9.79 -14.57 2.72
N GLN A 114 10.18 -15.60 2.01
CA GLN A 114 11.08 -15.51 0.84
C GLN A 114 10.32 -15.44 -0.50
N THR A 115 9.06 -15.03 -0.47
CA THR A 115 8.21 -14.94 -1.66
C THR A 115 7.90 -13.49 -1.98
N VAL A 116 8.00 -13.11 -3.26
CA VAL A 116 7.44 -11.89 -3.81
C VAL A 116 6.22 -12.24 -4.65
N ILE A 117 5.12 -11.56 -4.43
CA ILE A 117 3.86 -11.74 -5.14
C ILE A 117 3.54 -10.45 -5.90
N GLU A 118 3.39 -10.54 -7.23
CA GLU A 118 2.79 -9.47 -8.03
C GLU A 118 1.28 -9.49 -7.82
N ALA A 119 0.72 -8.41 -7.28
CA ALA A 119 -0.73 -8.27 -7.07
C ALA A 119 -1.48 -8.17 -8.41
N PRO A 120 -2.73 -8.66 -8.46
CA PRO A 120 -3.51 -8.62 -9.70
C PRO A 120 -3.95 -7.20 -10.07
N MET A 121 -3.99 -6.30 -9.10
CA MET A 121 -4.47 -4.92 -9.13
C MET A 121 -5.97 -4.81 -9.43
N VAL A 122 -6.58 -3.73 -8.94
CA VAL A 122 -8.01 -3.46 -9.13
C VAL A 122 -8.29 -2.40 -10.20
N LEU A 123 -7.31 -1.54 -10.50
CA LEU A 123 -7.41 -0.51 -11.53
C LEU A 123 -6.69 -0.94 -12.81
N ARG A 124 -7.32 -0.69 -13.96
CA ARG A 124 -6.74 -0.97 -15.28
C ARG A 124 -5.43 -0.23 -15.52
N SER A 125 -5.36 1.03 -15.11
CA SER A 125 -4.15 1.86 -15.24
C SER A 125 -2.95 1.33 -14.45
N ARG A 126 -3.19 0.49 -13.45
CA ARG A 126 -2.17 -0.12 -12.59
C ARG A 126 -1.87 -1.58 -12.94
N PHE A 127 -2.55 -2.13 -13.95
CA PHE A 127 -2.51 -3.55 -14.32
C PHE A 127 -1.09 -4.10 -14.55
N LEU A 128 -0.19 -3.31 -15.13
CA LEU A 128 1.20 -3.66 -15.40
C LEU A 128 2.20 -2.82 -14.58
N GLU A 129 1.79 -2.27 -13.44
CA GLU A 129 2.66 -1.43 -12.62
C GLU A 129 3.89 -2.18 -12.10
N SER A 130 3.77 -3.48 -11.86
CA SER A 130 4.91 -4.33 -11.45
C SER A 130 6.08 -4.36 -12.47
N LEU A 131 5.84 -3.93 -13.73
CA LEU A 131 6.91 -3.86 -14.74
C LEU A 131 8.02 -2.85 -14.38
N ALA A 132 7.72 -1.81 -13.60
CA ALA A 132 8.72 -0.85 -13.11
C ALA A 132 9.79 -1.52 -12.23
N TYR A 133 9.43 -2.62 -11.64
CA TYR A 133 10.27 -3.35 -10.68
C TYR A 133 10.88 -4.62 -11.28
N LYS A 134 10.73 -4.84 -12.60
CA LYS A 134 11.06 -6.12 -13.25
C LYS A 134 12.51 -6.53 -13.05
N ASP A 135 13.47 -5.62 -13.18
CA ASP A 135 14.88 -5.92 -13.02
C ASP A 135 15.22 -6.29 -11.56
N LEU A 136 14.57 -5.63 -10.59
CA LEU A 136 14.68 -5.98 -9.17
C LEU A 136 14.09 -7.36 -8.91
N LEU A 137 12.93 -7.67 -9.48
CA LEU A 137 12.27 -8.96 -9.33
C LEU A 137 13.13 -10.11 -9.92
N LEU A 138 13.81 -9.87 -11.04
CA LEU A 138 14.76 -10.82 -11.63
C LEU A 138 15.95 -11.04 -10.71
N GLU A 139 16.57 -9.97 -10.16
CA GLU A 139 17.66 -10.08 -9.19
C GLU A 139 17.22 -10.89 -7.94
N TYR A 140 16.02 -10.64 -7.43
CA TYR A 140 15.48 -11.37 -6.29
C TYR A 140 15.24 -12.85 -6.62
N PHE A 141 14.68 -13.14 -7.78
CA PHE A 141 14.48 -14.50 -8.26
C PHE A 141 15.82 -15.25 -8.41
N ASP A 142 16.83 -14.63 -9.03
CA ASP A 142 18.16 -15.21 -9.19
C ASP A 142 18.86 -15.43 -7.84
N SER A 143 18.50 -14.65 -6.81
CA SER A 143 18.99 -14.87 -5.44
C SER A 143 18.33 -16.06 -4.73
N GLY A 144 17.30 -16.66 -5.33
CA GLY A 144 16.54 -17.78 -4.80
C GLY A 144 15.21 -17.43 -4.15
N ALA A 145 14.70 -16.20 -4.32
CA ALA A 145 13.36 -15.85 -3.90
C ALA A 145 12.32 -16.58 -4.76
N ARG A 146 11.21 -16.95 -4.14
CA ARG A 146 10.03 -17.43 -4.87
C ARG A 146 9.30 -16.24 -5.46
N TRP A 147 9.08 -16.23 -6.74
CA TRP A 147 8.34 -15.18 -7.45
C TRP A 147 7.01 -15.72 -7.97
N LEU A 148 5.91 -15.15 -7.51
CA LEU A 148 4.56 -15.48 -7.94
C LEU A 148 3.90 -14.28 -8.59
N SER A 149 3.13 -14.51 -9.65
CA SER A 149 2.19 -13.52 -10.19
C SER A 149 0.78 -14.00 -9.91
N ALA A 150 -0.03 -13.18 -9.24
CA ALA A 150 -1.45 -13.48 -9.08
C ALA A 150 -2.14 -13.50 -10.45
N PRO A 151 -3.20 -14.32 -10.62
CA PRO A 151 -3.91 -14.37 -11.89
C PRO A 151 -4.44 -12.98 -12.23
N LYS A 152 -4.06 -12.45 -13.40
CA LYS A 152 -4.51 -11.14 -13.86
C LYS A 152 -6.00 -11.21 -14.21
N PRO A 153 -6.87 -10.43 -13.53
CA PRO A 153 -8.29 -10.37 -13.85
C PRO A 153 -8.52 -9.69 -15.20
N ARG A 154 -9.60 -10.02 -15.87
CA ARG A 154 -9.99 -9.34 -17.12
C ARG A 154 -10.39 -7.89 -16.90
N LEU A 155 -10.78 -7.51 -15.68
CA LEU A 155 -11.25 -6.18 -15.29
C LEU A 155 -12.35 -5.65 -16.24
N LEU A 156 -13.34 -6.51 -16.50
CA LEU A 156 -14.49 -6.14 -17.32
C LEU A 156 -15.34 -5.07 -16.62
N ASP A 157 -16.13 -4.33 -17.36
CA ASP A 157 -16.97 -3.24 -16.80
C ASP A 157 -17.94 -3.74 -15.72
N GLU A 158 -18.40 -5.00 -15.82
CA GLU A 158 -19.29 -5.63 -14.84
C GLU A 158 -18.64 -5.87 -13.48
N MET A 159 -17.30 -5.82 -13.40
CA MET A 159 -16.60 -5.86 -12.11
C MET A 159 -16.74 -4.56 -11.32
N TYR A 160 -17.17 -3.48 -11.95
CA TYR A 160 -17.25 -2.17 -11.33
C TYR A 160 -18.69 -1.68 -11.21
N ARG A 161 -19.08 -1.25 -10.03
CA ARG A 161 -20.44 -0.86 -9.68
C ARG A 161 -20.49 0.61 -9.22
N PRO A 162 -20.35 1.59 -10.14
CA PRO A 162 -20.46 3.00 -9.77
C PRO A 162 -21.85 3.27 -9.25
N GLY A 163 -21.95 4.01 -8.13
CA GLY A 163 -23.22 4.32 -7.49
C GLY A 163 -23.61 3.37 -6.36
N GLU A 164 -22.96 2.25 -6.20
CA GLU A 164 -23.08 1.40 -5.01
C GLU A 164 -22.41 2.04 -3.81
N GLU A 165 -22.76 1.56 -2.62
CA GLU A 165 -22.08 1.96 -1.37
C GLU A 165 -20.62 1.50 -1.39
N GLN A 166 -19.79 2.17 -0.60
CA GLN A 166 -18.39 1.76 -0.41
C GLN A 166 -18.32 0.30 0.07
N GLY A 167 -17.31 -0.43 -0.42
CA GLY A 167 -17.12 -1.85 -0.12
C GLY A 167 -17.88 -2.80 -1.04
N ASN A 168 -18.74 -2.25 -1.92
CA ASN A 168 -19.50 -3.01 -2.93
C ASN A 168 -19.20 -2.58 -4.36
N ARG A 169 -18.27 -1.63 -4.56
CA ARG A 169 -17.95 -1.08 -5.88
C ARG A 169 -17.08 -2.01 -6.71
N LEU A 170 -16.25 -2.83 -6.06
CA LEU A 170 -15.48 -3.90 -6.71
C LEU A 170 -16.26 -5.21 -6.64
N GLY A 171 -16.58 -5.78 -7.79
CA GLY A 171 -17.24 -7.08 -7.90
C GLY A 171 -16.32 -8.25 -7.59
N ASP A 172 -16.93 -9.42 -7.35
CA ASP A 172 -16.24 -10.66 -6.93
C ASP A 172 -16.20 -11.73 -8.05
N ALA A 173 -16.19 -11.32 -9.32
CA ALA A 173 -16.17 -12.27 -10.44
C ALA A 173 -14.81 -12.97 -10.61
N GLU A 174 -13.72 -12.27 -10.36
CA GLU A 174 -12.34 -12.74 -10.46
C GLU A 174 -11.51 -12.26 -9.28
N PRO A 175 -10.41 -12.95 -8.89
CA PRO A 175 -9.51 -12.43 -7.86
C PRO A 175 -8.94 -11.07 -8.25
N ALA A 176 -9.16 -10.06 -7.42
CA ALA A 176 -8.62 -8.72 -7.64
C ALA A 176 -8.31 -8.08 -6.28
N PHE A 177 -7.08 -7.60 -6.11
CA PHE A 177 -6.64 -6.87 -4.92
C PHE A 177 -5.37 -6.09 -5.19
N ASP A 178 -5.20 -5.01 -4.45
CA ASP A 178 -3.93 -4.31 -4.29
C ASP A 178 -3.19 -4.90 -3.08
N ALA A 179 -1.89 -5.08 -3.16
CA ALA A 179 -1.11 -5.69 -2.09
C ALA A 179 -1.14 -4.87 -0.78
N ALA A 180 -1.38 -3.56 -0.85
CA ALA A 180 -1.57 -2.70 0.33
C ALA A 180 -2.84 -3.02 1.16
N ASN A 181 -3.66 -3.99 0.74
CA ASN A 181 -4.72 -4.57 1.56
C ASN A 181 -4.22 -5.61 2.56
N VAL A 182 -2.93 -5.92 2.53
CA VAL A 182 -2.33 -7.03 3.27
C VAL A 182 -1.34 -6.52 4.30
N LEU A 183 -1.45 -7.01 5.55
CA LEU A 183 -0.48 -6.79 6.64
C LEU A 183 0.02 -8.12 7.17
N ARG A 184 1.31 -8.19 7.48
CA ARG A 184 2.01 -9.40 7.95
C ARG A 184 2.22 -9.34 9.46
N LEU A 185 1.76 -10.37 10.15
CA LEU A 185 1.90 -10.56 11.60
C LEU A 185 2.53 -11.93 11.89
N GLY A 186 3.63 -12.25 11.25
CA GLY A 186 4.23 -13.59 11.30
C GLY A 186 3.40 -14.61 10.51
N THR A 187 2.94 -15.66 11.19
CA THR A 187 2.07 -16.69 10.58
C THR A 187 0.67 -16.17 10.23
N ASP A 188 0.26 -15.05 10.84
CA ASP A 188 -1.04 -14.44 10.60
C ASP A 188 -0.91 -13.29 9.60
N ILE A 189 -1.77 -13.27 8.62
CA ILE A 189 -1.84 -12.25 7.57
C ILE A 189 -3.23 -11.60 7.62
N LEU A 190 -3.30 -10.29 7.81
CA LEU A 190 -4.57 -9.57 7.67
C LEU A 190 -4.80 -9.23 6.20
N TYR A 191 -6.02 -9.37 5.73
CA TYR A 191 -6.44 -8.99 4.38
C TYR A 191 -7.71 -8.14 4.45
N LEU A 192 -7.65 -6.88 4.05
CA LEU A 192 -8.81 -6.01 4.00
C LEU A 192 -9.70 -6.37 2.81
N VAL A 193 -10.96 -6.72 3.07
CA VAL A 193 -12.00 -6.86 2.04
C VAL A 193 -12.66 -5.50 1.84
N SER A 194 -12.47 -4.91 0.65
CA SER A 194 -12.88 -3.52 0.36
C SER A 194 -12.96 -3.26 -1.15
N ASP A 195 -13.10 -2.00 -1.54
CA ASP A 195 -13.05 -1.57 -2.95
C ASP A 195 -11.67 -1.80 -3.62
N SER A 196 -10.62 -2.10 -2.85
CA SER A 196 -9.29 -2.46 -3.36
C SER A 196 -8.88 -3.91 -3.11
N GLY A 197 -9.82 -4.77 -2.70
CA GLY A 197 -9.56 -6.20 -2.51
C GLY A 197 -10.82 -6.99 -2.24
N ASN A 198 -11.12 -7.95 -3.13
CA ASN A 198 -12.35 -8.71 -3.05
C ASN A 198 -12.17 -10.08 -2.36
N GLU A 199 -13.28 -10.78 -2.10
CA GLU A 199 -13.31 -12.10 -1.44
C GLU A 199 -12.54 -13.18 -2.21
N ARG A 200 -12.54 -13.12 -3.55
CA ARG A 200 -11.77 -14.06 -4.37
C ARG A 200 -10.28 -13.80 -4.27
N GLY A 201 -9.87 -12.55 -4.12
CA GLY A 201 -8.48 -12.16 -3.86
C GLY A 201 -7.96 -12.75 -2.55
N TRP A 202 -8.74 -12.62 -1.47
CA TRP A 202 -8.44 -13.28 -0.19
C TRP A 202 -8.28 -14.80 -0.33
N LYS A 203 -9.26 -15.48 -0.96
CA LYS A 203 -9.20 -16.94 -1.15
C LYS A 203 -8.00 -17.37 -1.98
N TRP A 204 -7.68 -16.60 -3.00
CA TRP A 204 -6.50 -16.87 -3.83
C TRP A 204 -5.21 -16.70 -3.01
N LEU A 205 -5.08 -15.61 -2.25
CA LEU A 205 -3.90 -15.36 -1.43
C LEU A 205 -3.70 -16.46 -0.38
N GLN A 206 -4.76 -16.89 0.31
CA GLN A 206 -4.69 -18.04 1.23
C GLN A 206 -4.19 -19.29 0.52
N SER A 207 -4.73 -19.61 -0.66
CA SER A 207 -4.30 -20.76 -1.44
C SER A 207 -2.84 -20.68 -1.89
N ALA A 208 -2.37 -19.47 -2.26
CA ALA A 208 -1.00 -19.25 -2.73
C ALA A 208 0.04 -19.36 -1.60
N LEU A 209 -0.32 -18.93 -0.37
CA LEU A 209 0.53 -18.98 0.81
C LEU A 209 0.51 -20.35 1.50
N GLY A 210 -0.51 -21.17 1.26
CA GLY A 210 -0.65 -22.52 1.83
C GLY A 210 -0.90 -22.52 3.34
N ASP A 211 -0.66 -23.65 3.98
CA ASP A 211 -1.00 -23.88 5.39
C ASP A 211 0.00 -23.26 6.40
N THR A 212 1.11 -22.72 5.91
CA THR A 212 2.11 -22.02 6.74
C THR A 212 1.55 -20.71 7.30
N TYR A 213 0.64 -20.10 6.56
CA TYR A 213 0.05 -18.80 6.90
C TYR A 213 -1.47 -18.92 7.00
N THR A 214 -2.05 -18.14 7.91
CA THR A 214 -3.49 -17.96 8.00
C THR A 214 -3.85 -16.53 7.53
N VAL A 215 -4.60 -16.43 6.44
CA VAL A 215 -5.05 -15.14 5.91
C VAL A 215 -6.43 -14.80 6.47
N HIS A 216 -6.50 -13.80 7.35
CA HIS A 216 -7.71 -13.35 8.03
C HIS A 216 -8.41 -12.26 7.22
N PRO A 217 -9.61 -12.51 6.69
CA PRO A 217 -10.36 -11.50 5.97
C PRO A 217 -10.96 -10.49 6.95
N CYS A 218 -10.50 -9.25 6.87
CA CYS A 218 -11.02 -8.13 7.65
C CYS A 218 -12.16 -7.47 6.87
N ARG A 219 -13.40 -7.63 7.35
CA ARG A 219 -14.63 -7.08 6.77
C ARG A 219 -15.17 -5.99 7.67
N ASP A 220 -15.97 -5.09 7.09
CA ASP A 220 -16.68 -4.03 7.82
C ASP A 220 -15.77 -3.10 8.65
N ILE A 221 -14.49 -2.99 8.24
CA ILE A 221 -13.49 -2.12 8.85
C ILE A 221 -13.37 -0.81 8.07
N TYR A 222 -13.05 -0.92 6.80
CA TYR A 222 -12.88 0.21 5.90
C TYR A 222 -13.25 -0.21 4.48
N ALA A 223 -14.25 0.44 3.95
CA ALA A 223 -14.85 0.04 2.69
C ALA A 223 -14.08 0.52 1.45
N SER A 224 -13.22 1.54 1.57
CA SER A 224 -12.47 2.11 0.47
C SER A 224 -11.13 1.39 0.23
N THR A 225 -10.05 2.12 -0.03
CA THR A 225 -8.77 1.58 -0.47
C THR A 225 -7.78 1.45 0.68
N HIS A 226 -7.09 0.33 0.74
CA HIS A 226 -5.92 -0.01 1.56
C HIS A 226 -6.12 0.00 3.08
N VAL A 227 -5.36 -0.83 3.78
CA VAL A 227 -5.49 -1.04 5.23
C VAL A 227 -4.51 -0.19 6.05
N ASP A 228 -3.44 0.29 5.46
CA ASP A 228 -2.26 0.86 6.11
C ASP A 228 -2.41 2.29 6.67
N SER A 229 -3.58 2.90 6.52
CA SER A 229 -4.03 4.08 7.28
C SER A 229 -5.16 3.75 8.26
N THR A 230 -5.33 2.47 8.57
CA THR A 230 -6.38 1.95 9.45
C THR A 230 -5.80 1.10 10.58
N ILE A 231 -4.86 0.21 10.25
CA ILE A 231 -4.15 -0.68 11.17
C ILE A 231 -2.66 -0.57 10.86
N VAL A 232 -1.85 -0.24 11.86
CA VAL A 232 -0.40 -0.17 11.73
C VAL A 232 0.25 -0.98 12.85
N PRO A 233 0.69 -2.21 12.58
CA PRO A 233 1.44 -3.01 13.54
C PRO A 233 2.81 -2.37 13.81
N LEU A 234 3.14 -2.12 15.07
CA LEU A 234 4.36 -1.40 15.46
C LEU A 234 5.46 -2.32 16.00
N ARG A 235 5.05 -3.35 16.75
CA ARG A 235 5.90 -4.41 17.30
C ARG A 235 5.03 -5.54 17.83
N PRO A 236 5.59 -6.69 18.23
CA PRO A 236 4.79 -7.76 18.83
C PRO A 236 3.96 -7.23 20.01
N GLY A 237 2.65 -7.44 19.95
CA GLY A 237 1.70 -7.05 20.98
C GLY A 237 1.34 -5.55 21.02
N LEU A 238 1.76 -4.73 20.04
CA LEU A 238 1.40 -3.31 19.98
C LEU A 238 1.00 -2.88 18.58
N VAL A 239 -0.17 -2.24 18.46
CA VAL A 239 -0.73 -1.76 17.19
C VAL A 239 -1.31 -0.34 17.31
N LEU A 240 -1.09 0.48 16.29
CA LEU A 240 -1.75 1.79 16.13
C LEU A 240 -3.02 1.60 15.30
N LEU A 241 -4.14 2.09 15.79
CA LEU A 241 -5.48 1.90 15.21
C LEU A 241 -6.17 3.22 14.92
N ASN A 242 -6.86 3.27 13.81
CA ASN A 242 -7.72 4.39 13.43
C ASN A 242 -9.07 4.31 14.17
N PRO A 243 -9.39 5.25 15.08
CA PRO A 243 -10.59 5.19 15.90
C PRO A 243 -11.90 5.44 15.13
N GLU A 244 -11.84 6.03 13.92
CA GLU A 244 -13.02 6.20 13.07
C GLU A 244 -13.41 4.91 12.33
N ARG A 245 -12.49 3.97 12.21
CA ARG A 245 -12.67 2.76 11.39
C ARG A 245 -12.65 1.47 12.20
N ILE A 246 -11.94 1.45 13.32
CA ILE A 246 -11.80 0.29 14.21
C ILE A 246 -12.53 0.55 15.52
N ASN A 247 -13.23 -0.46 15.99
CA ASN A 247 -13.90 -0.48 17.29
C ASN A 247 -13.94 -1.94 17.82
N GLU A 248 -14.48 -2.13 19.02
CA GLU A 248 -14.53 -3.45 19.67
C GLU A 248 -15.29 -4.54 18.87
N HIS A 249 -16.22 -4.14 17.99
CA HIS A 249 -17.03 -5.11 17.25
C HIS A 249 -16.34 -5.61 15.97
N ASN A 250 -15.59 -4.73 15.29
CA ASN A 250 -14.96 -5.06 14.01
C ASN A 250 -13.45 -5.30 14.09
N MET A 251 -12.87 -5.22 15.30
CA MET A 251 -11.43 -5.48 15.50
C MET A 251 -11.09 -6.91 15.12
N PRO A 252 -10.05 -7.12 14.27
CA PRO A 252 -9.55 -8.45 13.94
C PRO A 252 -9.19 -9.25 15.20
N GLU A 253 -9.61 -10.52 15.26
CA GLU A 253 -9.45 -11.37 16.45
C GLU A 253 -7.98 -11.47 16.90
N VAL A 254 -7.05 -11.55 15.96
CA VAL A 254 -5.59 -11.62 16.21
C VAL A 254 -5.03 -10.39 16.90
N LEU A 255 -5.72 -9.24 16.84
CA LEU A 255 -5.29 -8.00 17.48
C LEU A 255 -5.95 -7.73 18.83
N ARG A 256 -6.97 -8.52 19.24
CA ARG A 256 -7.74 -8.25 20.46
C ARG A 256 -6.94 -8.30 21.76
N LYS A 257 -5.86 -9.09 21.77
CA LYS A 257 -4.96 -9.24 22.93
C LYS A 257 -3.78 -8.28 22.91
N TRP A 258 -3.62 -7.52 21.83
CA TRP A 258 -2.53 -6.57 21.70
C TRP A 258 -2.86 -5.27 22.43
N ASP A 259 -1.83 -4.55 22.87
CA ASP A 259 -1.99 -3.18 23.32
C ASP A 259 -2.31 -2.27 22.13
N HIS A 260 -3.25 -1.36 22.33
CA HIS A 260 -3.75 -0.48 21.29
C HIS A 260 -3.35 0.97 21.54
N ILE A 261 -2.70 1.60 20.56
CA ILE A 261 -2.61 3.04 20.46
C ILE A 261 -3.75 3.52 19.58
N TRP A 262 -4.69 4.25 20.16
CA TRP A 262 -5.70 4.92 19.35
C TRP A 262 -5.10 6.19 18.75
N ALA A 263 -5.10 6.28 17.42
CA ALA A 263 -4.52 7.42 16.72
C ALA A 263 -5.26 8.71 17.11
N PRO A 264 -4.53 9.80 17.38
CA PRO A 264 -5.15 11.12 17.53
C PRO A 264 -5.68 11.61 16.19
N ASP A 265 -6.46 12.69 16.21
CA ASP A 265 -6.89 13.37 15.00
C ASP A 265 -5.68 13.77 14.15
N MET A 266 -5.73 13.49 12.85
CA MET A 266 -4.66 13.83 11.93
C MET A 266 -4.77 15.27 11.45
N VAL A 267 -3.64 15.96 11.41
CA VAL A 267 -3.55 17.27 10.76
C VAL A 267 -3.76 17.09 9.26
N ASP A 268 -4.70 17.82 8.70
CA ASP A 268 -4.87 17.87 7.25
C ASP A 268 -3.70 18.65 6.61
N ILE A 269 -2.87 17.92 5.88
CA ILE A 269 -1.67 18.47 5.22
C ILE A 269 -1.98 19.14 3.88
N GLY A 270 -3.26 19.20 3.48
CA GLY A 270 -3.68 19.75 2.18
C GLY A 270 -3.38 18.83 1.00
N TYR A 271 -3.77 19.27 -0.17
CA TYR A 271 -3.50 18.58 -1.46
C TYR A 271 -3.49 19.57 -2.60
N SER A 272 -2.87 19.18 -3.71
CA SER A 272 -2.87 19.90 -5.00
C SER A 272 -3.74 19.16 -6.02
N GLY A 273 -4.50 19.89 -6.82
CA GLY A 273 -5.34 19.30 -7.86
C GLY A 273 -6.83 19.25 -7.52
N PRO A 274 -7.65 18.58 -8.33
CA PRO A 274 -9.11 18.64 -8.24
C PRO A 274 -9.69 17.86 -7.05
N ARG A 275 -8.96 16.85 -6.53
CA ARG A 275 -9.35 16.06 -5.37
C ARG A 275 -8.13 15.44 -4.70
N PRO A 276 -8.21 15.07 -3.41
CA PRO A 276 -7.21 14.21 -2.78
C PRO A 276 -7.42 12.75 -3.17
N TYR A 277 -6.32 11.98 -3.30
CA TYR A 277 -6.36 10.52 -3.40
C TYR A 277 -6.30 9.83 -2.03
N ALA A 278 -5.97 10.56 -0.97
CA ALA A 278 -6.03 10.05 0.39
C ALA A 278 -6.73 11.03 1.35
N SER A 279 -7.41 10.48 2.36
CA SER A 279 -7.98 11.24 3.47
C SER A 279 -6.87 11.82 4.37
N PRO A 280 -7.17 12.72 5.33
CA PRO A 280 -6.20 13.17 6.33
C PRO A 280 -5.55 12.02 7.12
N TRP A 281 -6.23 10.88 7.26
CA TRP A 281 -5.70 9.68 7.91
C TRP A 281 -4.45 9.09 7.26
N ILE A 282 -4.02 9.59 6.10
CA ILE A 282 -2.71 9.27 5.53
C ILE A 282 -1.55 9.63 6.48
N GLY A 283 -1.77 10.52 7.45
CA GLY A 283 -0.81 10.80 8.51
C GLY A 283 -0.43 9.58 9.36
N MET A 284 -1.28 8.54 9.42
CA MET A 284 -0.97 7.26 10.05
C MET A 284 -0.10 6.33 9.19
N ASN A 285 0.07 6.62 7.91
CA ASN A 285 0.78 5.77 6.97
C ASN A 285 2.29 5.89 7.17
N LEU A 286 2.76 5.37 8.29
CA LEU A 286 4.15 5.41 8.74
C LEU A 286 4.90 4.14 8.33
N LEU A 287 6.23 4.22 8.20
CA LEU A 287 7.09 3.07 7.94
C LEU A 287 7.81 2.66 9.23
N VAL A 288 7.57 1.44 9.69
CA VAL A 288 8.31 0.89 10.83
C VAL A 288 9.68 0.42 10.36
N LEU A 289 10.74 0.99 10.92
CA LEU A 289 12.12 0.62 10.62
C LEU A 289 12.62 -0.50 11.52
N ARG A 290 12.18 -0.51 12.78
CA ARG A 290 12.42 -1.54 13.79
C ARG A 290 11.41 -1.34 14.95
N PRO A 291 11.28 -2.28 15.90
CA PRO A 291 10.24 -2.24 16.93
C PRO A 291 10.21 -0.96 17.80
N ASP A 292 11.26 -0.17 17.80
CA ASP A 292 11.43 1.05 18.57
C ASP A 292 11.68 2.32 17.71
N LEU A 293 11.59 2.22 16.37
CA LEU A 293 11.82 3.37 15.47
C LEU A 293 10.92 3.32 14.25
N VAL A 294 10.27 4.45 13.96
CA VAL A 294 9.41 4.62 12.77
C VAL A 294 9.77 5.89 11.99
N VAL A 295 9.49 5.91 10.69
CA VAL A 295 9.40 7.14 9.89
C VAL A 295 7.95 7.60 9.91
N ALA A 296 7.70 8.84 10.29
CA ALA A 296 6.36 9.43 10.30
C ALA A 296 6.38 10.89 9.84
N ASP A 297 5.21 11.42 9.46
CA ASP A 297 5.09 12.79 8.99
C ASP A 297 5.32 13.79 10.13
N ALA A 298 6.33 14.61 9.97
CA ALA A 298 6.72 15.66 10.94
C ALA A 298 5.58 16.65 11.26
N ARG A 299 4.56 16.73 10.40
CA ARG A 299 3.39 17.61 10.57
C ARG A 299 2.29 17.01 11.44
N GLN A 300 2.51 15.81 12.02
CA GLN A 300 1.55 15.10 12.89
C GLN A 300 2.01 15.10 14.37
N PRO A 301 2.11 16.25 15.05
CA PRO A 301 2.77 16.35 16.35
C PRO A 301 2.09 15.50 17.44
N GLU A 302 0.77 15.33 17.41
CA GLU A 302 0.07 14.50 18.39
C GLU A 302 0.35 13.01 18.18
N LEU A 303 0.45 12.55 16.92
CA LEU A 303 0.85 11.18 16.60
C LEU A 303 2.29 10.92 17.06
N LEU A 304 3.23 11.84 16.78
CA LEU A 304 4.62 11.70 17.20
C LEU A 304 4.71 11.53 18.72
N ARG A 305 4.03 12.40 19.49
CA ARG A 305 3.98 12.28 20.95
C ARG A 305 3.30 10.99 21.44
N ALA A 306 2.29 10.50 20.73
CA ALA A 306 1.64 9.24 21.05
C ALA A 306 2.60 8.05 20.91
N LEU A 307 3.37 8.01 19.82
CA LEU A 307 4.40 6.99 19.58
C LEU A 307 5.52 7.04 20.64
N GLU A 308 6.07 8.23 20.92
CA GLU A 308 7.12 8.45 21.92
C GLU A 308 6.69 8.00 23.34
N ARG A 309 5.43 8.26 23.74
CA ARG A 309 4.88 7.78 25.01
C ARG A 309 4.86 6.26 25.14
N HIS A 310 4.87 5.55 24.01
CA HIS A 310 4.93 4.08 23.97
C HIS A 310 6.35 3.55 23.69
N GLY A 311 7.37 4.42 23.82
CA GLY A 311 8.78 4.06 23.65
C GLY A 311 9.15 3.76 22.19
N ILE A 312 8.51 4.45 21.25
CA ILE A 312 8.82 4.38 19.82
C ILE A 312 9.41 5.72 19.40
N ASP A 313 10.69 5.70 19.04
CA ASP A 313 11.37 6.85 18.47
C ASP A 313 10.85 7.15 17.07
N VAL A 314 10.85 8.41 16.69
CA VAL A 314 10.37 8.84 15.39
C VAL A 314 11.49 9.52 14.61
N LEU A 315 11.70 9.09 13.37
CA LEU A 315 12.42 9.83 12.34
C LEU A 315 11.39 10.71 11.62
N PRO A 316 11.28 12.01 11.97
CA PRO A 316 10.26 12.87 11.41
C PRO A 316 10.67 13.33 10.01
N MET A 317 9.86 13.02 9.01
CA MET A 317 10.09 13.39 7.62
C MET A 317 8.84 14.01 7.00
N LYS A 318 8.91 14.43 5.74
CA LYS A 318 7.78 15.03 5.01
C LYS A 318 7.53 14.30 3.71
N LEU A 319 6.26 14.17 3.37
CA LEU A 319 5.76 13.88 2.03
C LEU A 319 4.63 14.89 1.77
N THR A 320 5.00 16.04 1.23
CA THR A 320 4.10 17.19 1.05
C THR A 320 2.87 16.82 0.23
N HIS A 321 3.05 15.99 -0.78
CA HIS A 321 2.00 15.58 -1.69
C HIS A 321 1.40 14.19 -1.39
N ALA A 322 1.55 13.66 -0.16
CA ALA A 322 1.00 12.36 0.22
C ALA A 322 -0.51 12.26 -0.03
N ARG A 323 -1.29 13.32 0.23
CA ARG A 323 -2.73 13.35 -0.09
C ARG A 323 -3.01 13.52 -1.58
N THR A 324 -2.15 14.21 -2.29
CA THR A 324 -2.26 14.46 -3.74
C THR A 324 -2.03 13.16 -4.53
N LEU A 325 -0.99 12.40 -4.18
CA LEU A 325 -0.59 11.18 -4.88
C LEU A 325 -1.18 9.90 -4.24
N GLY A 326 -1.76 10.02 -3.05
CA GLY A 326 -2.45 8.90 -2.39
C GLY A 326 -1.55 7.94 -1.63
N GLY A 327 -0.32 8.33 -1.27
CA GLY A 327 0.61 7.46 -0.56
C GLY A 327 1.45 8.19 0.50
N GLY A 328 1.56 7.60 1.70
CA GLY A 328 2.47 8.00 2.76
C GLY A 328 3.72 7.11 2.81
N PHE A 329 4.45 7.14 3.93
CA PHE A 329 5.76 6.46 4.05
C PHE A 329 5.68 4.93 3.89
N HIS A 330 4.59 4.30 4.32
CA HIS A 330 4.38 2.87 4.11
C HIS A 330 4.08 2.56 2.64
N CYS A 331 3.19 3.31 2.00
CA CYS A 331 2.82 3.11 0.61
C CYS A 331 4.01 3.28 -0.35
N VAL A 332 4.84 4.33 -0.14
CA VAL A 332 6.00 4.61 -1.01
C VAL A 332 7.16 3.64 -0.82
N SER A 333 7.03 2.71 0.12
CA SER A 333 8.07 1.75 0.48
C SER A 333 7.56 0.31 0.40
N LEU A 334 8.42 -0.60 -0.04
CA LEU A 334 8.18 -2.04 0.03
C LEU A 334 9.37 -2.71 0.71
N ASP A 335 9.14 -3.33 1.84
CA ASP A 335 10.15 -4.13 2.53
C ASP A 335 10.54 -5.33 1.66
N VAL A 336 11.83 -5.47 1.42
CA VAL A 336 12.41 -6.62 0.72
C VAL A 336 13.03 -7.59 1.71
N ARG A 337 13.68 -7.04 2.74
CA ARG A 337 14.34 -7.82 3.77
C ARG A 337 14.24 -7.15 5.13
N ARG A 338 13.86 -7.95 6.12
CA ARG A 338 13.90 -7.62 7.53
C ARG A 338 14.66 -8.71 8.28
N THR A 339 15.38 -8.35 9.35
CA THR A 339 15.95 -9.37 10.26
C THR A 339 14.81 -10.08 10.98
N GLY A 340 15.00 -11.35 11.28
CA GLY A 340 13.99 -12.09 12.03
C GLY A 340 13.69 -13.44 11.42
N ARG A 341 12.61 -14.03 11.87
CA ARG A 341 12.14 -15.34 11.43
C ARG A 341 10.61 -15.40 11.51
N LEU A 342 10.05 -16.43 10.88
CA LEU A 342 8.62 -16.68 10.99
C LEU A 342 8.25 -17.06 12.44
N GLU A 343 7.37 -16.31 13.05
CA GLU A 343 6.85 -16.52 14.39
C GLU A 343 5.33 -16.37 14.43
N THR A 344 4.71 -16.88 15.49
CA THR A 344 3.28 -16.69 15.79
C THR A 344 3.16 -15.73 16.97
N TYR A 345 2.28 -14.74 16.86
CA TYR A 345 2.13 -13.66 17.85
C TYR A 345 0.75 -13.64 18.54
N ASN A 346 0.02 -14.76 18.53
CA ASN A 346 -1.33 -14.93 19.11
C ASN A 346 -1.31 -15.25 20.61
#